data_ec1105d8d408271bf33440faee72465a
#
_entry.id   ec1105d8d408271bf33440faee72465a
#
_cell.length_a   1.000
_cell.length_b   1.000
_cell.length_c   1.000
_cell.angle_alpha   90.00
_cell.angle_beta   90.00
_cell.angle_gamma   90.00
#
_symmetry.space_group_name_H-M   'P 1'
#
loop_
_entity.id
_entity.type
_entity.pdbx_description
1 polymer ?
#
loop_
_entity_poly.entity_id
_entity_poly.type
_entity_poly.pdbx_seq_one_letter_code
_entity_poly.pdbx_strand_id
1 'polypeptide(L)'
;KLQTVEIIGRARKDYNSDYSFSASKIALKNMEVSQAITTVTKELIADKGVTRLGDVVKNVSGVTQTSFYNNYAIRGVTQQASYRESRLMNGMVTSHIFFSQPMMMNVERVEVIKGPASMTFSSTDAGGSINIITKKPLKTDRKEVSLSVGSYQTVVGALDFTGPLNKSKTLLYRLNLGYENGKSFRDLQFKKAYMIAPTIAYVPNEKTNISFEF
;
A
#
# COMPACT_ATOMS: atom_id res chain seq x y z
N LYS A 1 26.50 8.75 11.42
CA LYS A 1 25.81 9.41 10.29
C LYS A 1 24.76 8.41 9.80
N LEU A 2 23.49 8.69 10.05
CA LEU A 2 22.39 7.93 9.47
C LEU A 2 22.35 8.25 7.97
N GLN A 3 22.53 7.24 7.14
CA GLN A 3 22.37 7.40 5.70
C GLN A 3 20.88 7.59 5.43
N THR A 4 20.54 8.67 4.76
CA THR A 4 19.19 8.89 4.25
C THR A 4 18.97 7.86 3.15
N VAL A 5 18.19 6.83 3.44
CA VAL A 5 17.77 5.87 2.40
C VAL A 5 16.65 6.52 1.61
N GLU A 6 17.03 7.16 0.51
CA GLU A 6 16.07 7.57 -0.51
C GLU A 6 15.55 6.28 -1.16
N ILE A 7 14.26 5.98 -0.97
CA ILE A 7 13.62 4.88 -1.68
C ILE A 7 13.39 5.36 -3.11
N ILE A 8 14.43 5.30 -3.90
CA ILE A 8 14.37 5.56 -5.35
C ILE A 8 13.53 4.44 -5.95
N GLY A 9 12.47 4.80 -6.66
CA GLY A 9 11.68 3.85 -7.43
C GLY A 9 12.61 3.05 -8.35
N ARG A 10 12.78 1.76 -8.10
CA ARG A 10 13.72 0.91 -8.83
C ARG A 10 13.31 0.82 -10.30
N ALA A 11 14.25 1.06 -11.20
CA ALA A 11 14.06 0.83 -12.64
C ALA A 11 13.95 -0.66 -13.00
N ARG A 12 14.18 -1.57 -12.04
CA ARG A 12 14.16 -3.03 -12.23
C ARG A 12 12.85 -3.57 -11.66
N LYS A 13 12.14 -4.40 -12.43
CA LYS A 13 11.00 -5.19 -11.94
C LYS A 13 11.51 -6.18 -10.90
N ASP A 14 11.35 -5.85 -9.63
CA ASP A 14 11.80 -6.67 -8.53
C ASP A 14 10.60 -7.00 -7.64
N TYR A 15 10.30 -8.30 -7.51
CA TYR A 15 9.22 -8.78 -6.66
C TYR A 15 9.60 -8.83 -5.18
N ASN A 16 10.86 -8.59 -4.87
CA ASN A 16 11.37 -8.57 -3.51
C ASN A 16 11.87 -7.17 -3.13
N SER A 17 11.75 -6.82 -1.86
CA SER A 17 12.35 -5.61 -1.28
C SER A 17 13.33 -6.03 -0.20
N ASP A 18 14.58 -5.61 -0.33
CA ASP A 18 15.62 -5.88 0.68
C ASP A 18 15.47 -4.99 1.91
N TYR A 19 14.64 -3.96 1.83
CA TYR A 19 14.45 -2.97 2.88
C TYR A 19 13.00 -2.90 3.31
N SER A 20 12.78 -2.69 4.60
CA SER A 20 11.47 -2.36 5.17
C SER A 20 11.57 -1.14 6.08
N PHE A 21 10.47 -0.41 6.16
CA PHE A 21 10.33 0.75 7.03
C PHE A 21 9.44 0.47 8.24
N SER A 22 8.48 -0.43 8.05
CA SER A 22 7.39 -0.62 9.01
C SER A 22 7.83 -1.21 10.36
N ALA A 23 8.92 -1.96 10.40
CA ALA A 23 9.33 -2.61 11.64
C ALA A 23 10.08 -1.70 12.62
N SER A 24 10.81 -0.73 12.10
CA SER A 24 11.74 0.07 12.91
C SER A 24 11.52 1.58 12.79
N LYS A 25 10.58 2.01 11.95
CA LYS A 25 10.40 3.43 11.52
C LYS A 25 11.64 4.05 10.86
N ILE A 26 12.63 3.22 10.57
CA ILE A 26 13.86 3.55 9.86
C ILE A 26 14.01 2.53 8.74
N ALA A 27 14.48 2.94 7.57
CA ALA A 27 14.73 2.00 6.49
C ALA A 27 15.94 1.12 6.83
N LEU A 28 15.68 -0.11 7.28
CA LEU A 28 16.67 -1.13 7.56
C LEU A 28 16.58 -2.26 6.54
N LYS A 29 17.69 -2.96 6.33
CA LYS A 29 17.66 -4.20 5.56
C LYS A 29 16.85 -5.25 6.31
N ASN A 30 16.05 -6.03 5.58
CA ASN A 30 15.20 -7.06 6.18
C ASN A 30 16.00 -8.06 7.03
N MET A 31 17.28 -8.29 6.71
CA MET A 31 18.19 -9.15 7.47
C MET A 31 18.71 -8.53 8.79
N GLU A 32 18.59 -7.22 8.93
CA GLU A 32 19.01 -6.45 10.11
C GLU A 32 17.84 -6.23 11.11
N VAL A 33 16.63 -6.62 10.70
CA VAL A 33 15.42 -6.47 11.50
C VAL A 33 15.10 -7.78 12.20
N SER A 34 14.90 -7.74 13.51
CA SER A 34 14.57 -8.92 14.34
C SER A 34 13.13 -9.45 14.16
N GLN A 35 12.43 -8.99 13.13
CA GLN A 35 11.04 -9.33 12.87
C GLN A 35 10.86 -9.94 11.48
N ALA A 36 9.94 -10.89 11.38
CA ALA A 36 9.59 -11.49 10.08
C ALA A 36 8.71 -10.54 9.27
N ILE A 37 9.29 -9.92 8.24
CA ILE A 37 8.59 -9.01 7.34
C ILE A 37 8.49 -9.64 5.96
N THR A 38 7.32 -9.51 5.35
CA THR A 38 7.09 -9.86 3.95
C THR A 38 6.61 -8.61 3.23
N THR A 39 7.30 -8.25 2.16
CA THR A 39 6.92 -7.11 1.30
C THR A 39 6.34 -7.62 0.00
N VAL A 40 5.18 -7.10 -0.38
CA VAL A 40 4.56 -7.28 -1.71
C VAL A 40 4.72 -5.97 -2.45
N THR A 41 5.51 -5.99 -3.52
CA THR A 41 5.85 -4.79 -4.29
C THR A 41 4.76 -4.42 -5.30
N LYS A 42 4.75 -3.19 -5.78
CA LYS A 42 3.81 -2.73 -6.82
C LYS A 42 3.95 -3.54 -8.12
N GLU A 43 5.16 -3.99 -8.43
CA GLU A 43 5.43 -4.81 -9.61
C GLU A 43 4.66 -6.13 -9.50
N LEU A 44 4.72 -6.79 -8.34
CA LEU A 44 3.97 -8.01 -8.10
C LEU A 44 2.45 -7.76 -8.09
N ILE A 45 2.01 -6.65 -7.51
CA ILE A 45 0.59 -6.22 -7.50
C ILE A 45 0.10 -6.00 -8.93
N ALA A 46 0.86 -5.30 -9.75
CA ALA A 46 0.51 -4.99 -11.14
C ALA A 46 0.51 -6.23 -12.02
N ASP A 47 1.57 -7.05 -11.96
CA ASP A 47 1.71 -8.25 -12.82
C ASP A 47 0.65 -9.32 -12.48
N LYS A 48 0.17 -9.37 -11.25
CA LYS A 48 -0.96 -10.23 -10.85
C LYS A 48 -2.34 -9.61 -11.07
N GLY A 49 -2.42 -8.37 -11.51
CA GLY A 49 -3.69 -7.66 -11.70
C GLY A 49 -4.50 -7.50 -10.40
N VAL A 50 -3.81 -7.37 -9.27
CA VAL A 50 -4.44 -7.30 -7.94
C VAL A 50 -5.05 -5.91 -7.74
N THR A 51 -6.33 -5.87 -7.43
CA THR A 51 -7.07 -4.63 -7.18
C THR A 51 -7.46 -4.42 -5.72
N ARG A 52 -7.30 -5.46 -4.88
CA ARG A 52 -7.74 -5.46 -3.47
C ARG A 52 -6.69 -6.04 -2.54
N LEU A 53 -6.66 -5.57 -1.31
CA LEU A 53 -5.74 -6.05 -0.27
C LEU A 53 -5.90 -7.56 -0.01
N GLY A 54 -7.13 -8.09 -0.06
CA GLY A 54 -7.39 -9.52 0.07
C GLY A 54 -6.62 -10.38 -0.93
N ASP A 55 -6.43 -9.89 -2.15
CA ASP A 55 -5.66 -10.60 -3.17
C ASP A 55 -4.14 -10.42 -2.98
N VAL A 56 -3.71 -9.27 -2.44
CA VAL A 56 -2.30 -9.05 -2.08
C VAL A 56 -1.85 -10.06 -1.03
N VAL A 57 -2.63 -10.23 0.03
CA VAL A 57 -2.25 -11.08 1.17
C VAL A 57 -2.20 -12.57 0.83
N LYS A 58 -2.86 -13.02 -0.25
CA LYS A 58 -2.72 -14.40 -0.78
C LYS A 58 -1.27 -14.74 -1.15
N ASN A 59 -0.44 -13.74 -1.38
CA ASN A 59 0.99 -13.91 -1.68
C ASN A 59 1.88 -13.91 -0.43
N VAL A 60 1.27 -13.81 0.76
CA VAL A 60 2.00 -13.71 2.03
C VAL A 60 1.72 -14.94 2.89
N SER A 61 2.75 -15.74 3.16
CA SER A 61 2.62 -16.90 4.03
C SER A 61 2.18 -16.51 5.45
N GLY A 62 1.28 -17.30 6.05
CA GLY A 62 0.77 -17.07 7.40
C GLY A 62 -0.20 -15.90 7.52
N VAL A 63 -0.73 -15.40 6.42
CA VAL A 63 -1.82 -14.43 6.39
C VAL A 63 -3.01 -15.01 5.63
N THR A 64 -4.18 -14.90 6.21
CA THR A 64 -5.42 -15.41 5.61
C THR A 64 -6.51 -14.36 5.74
N GLN A 65 -7.26 -14.14 4.68
CA GLN A 65 -8.47 -13.33 4.72
C GLN A 65 -9.58 -14.17 5.37
N THR A 66 -10.18 -13.66 6.45
CA THR A 66 -11.18 -14.40 7.26
C THR A 66 -12.62 -14.07 6.89
N SER A 67 -12.86 -13.02 6.11
CA SER A 67 -14.17 -12.66 5.61
C SER A 67 -14.08 -12.03 4.22
N PHE A 68 -15.22 -11.87 3.53
CA PHE A 68 -15.30 -11.12 2.26
C PHE A 68 -14.96 -9.64 2.39
N TYR A 69 -14.96 -9.16 3.62
CA TYR A 69 -14.57 -7.80 3.97
C TYR A 69 -13.06 -7.70 4.20
N ASN A 70 -12.65 -6.71 4.94
CA ASN A 70 -11.26 -6.36 5.12
C ASN A 70 -10.66 -6.98 6.43
N ASN A 71 -11.03 -8.23 6.73
CA ASN A 71 -10.58 -8.92 7.94
C ASN A 71 -9.53 -9.98 7.61
N TYR A 72 -8.47 -10.01 8.39
CA TYR A 72 -7.32 -10.88 8.18
C TYR A 72 -6.93 -11.57 9.48
N ALA A 73 -6.41 -12.78 9.36
CA ALA A 73 -5.69 -13.47 10.43
C ALA A 73 -4.21 -13.52 10.07
N ILE A 74 -3.35 -13.18 11.01
CA ILE A 74 -1.89 -13.26 10.88
C ILE A 74 -1.40 -14.26 11.89
N ARG A 75 -0.70 -15.32 11.45
CA ARG A 75 -0.25 -16.44 12.29
C ARG A 75 -1.38 -17.07 13.14
N GLY A 76 -2.57 -17.17 12.58
CA GLY A 76 -3.75 -17.72 13.26
C GLY A 76 -4.45 -16.76 14.23
N VAL A 77 -3.87 -15.60 14.50
CA VAL A 77 -4.52 -14.57 15.31
C VAL A 77 -5.46 -13.76 14.42
N THR A 78 -6.76 -13.90 14.65
CA THR A 78 -7.79 -13.18 13.92
C THR A 78 -7.86 -11.76 14.45
N GLN A 79 -7.75 -10.80 13.55
CA GLN A 79 -8.00 -9.41 13.87
C GLN A 79 -9.50 -9.22 14.10
N GLN A 80 -9.90 -9.03 15.33
CA GLN A 80 -11.29 -8.68 15.62
C GLN A 80 -11.55 -7.25 15.18
N ALA A 81 -12.39 -7.14 14.19
CA ALA A 81 -12.71 -5.90 13.48
C ALA A 81 -13.34 -4.79 14.33
N SER A 82 -13.66 -5.06 15.58
CA SER A 82 -14.49 -4.13 16.36
C SER A 82 -13.74 -2.98 17.00
N TYR A 83 -12.45 -3.10 17.36
CA TYR A 83 -11.80 -2.08 18.19
C TYR A 83 -10.28 -1.91 18.00
N ARG A 84 -9.58 -2.80 17.29
CA ARG A 84 -8.12 -2.68 17.10
C ARG A 84 -7.76 -3.10 15.67
N GLU A 85 -7.62 -2.13 14.81
CA GLU A 85 -7.21 -2.40 13.44
C GLU A 85 -5.70 -2.53 13.38
N SER A 86 -5.20 -3.73 13.09
CA SER A 86 -3.78 -3.99 12.83
C SER A 86 -3.37 -3.54 11.42
N ARG A 87 -4.14 -2.61 10.84
CA ARG A 87 -3.84 -2.04 9.53
C ARG A 87 -3.31 -0.64 9.68
N LEU A 88 -2.23 -0.42 8.97
CA LEU A 88 -1.53 0.84 8.94
C LEU A 88 -1.52 1.35 7.50
N MET A 89 -1.56 2.66 7.36
CA MET A 89 -1.26 3.36 6.11
C MET A 89 -0.12 4.33 6.39
N ASN A 90 1.01 4.14 5.72
CA ASN A 90 2.23 4.93 5.96
C ASN A 90 2.66 4.92 7.45
N GLY A 91 2.44 3.83 8.15
CA GLY A 91 2.78 3.68 9.57
C GLY A 91 1.78 4.26 10.56
N MET A 92 0.68 4.83 10.10
CA MET A 92 -0.41 5.34 10.94
C MET A 92 -1.58 4.36 10.95
N VAL A 93 -2.19 4.16 12.11
CA VAL A 93 -3.42 3.35 12.22
C VAL A 93 -4.52 4.02 11.44
N THR A 94 -5.14 3.27 10.54
CA THR A 94 -6.25 3.77 9.73
C THR A 94 -7.55 3.14 10.18
N SER A 95 -8.54 3.97 10.43
CA SER A 95 -9.92 3.55 10.63
C SER A 95 -10.56 3.36 9.25
N HIS A 96 -10.59 2.13 8.76
CA HIS A 96 -11.32 1.82 7.53
C HIS A 96 -12.73 1.37 7.85
N ILE A 97 -13.64 1.78 6.97
CA ILE A 97 -15.01 1.26 7.01
C ILE A 97 -14.92 -0.27 6.85
N PHE A 98 -15.43 -0.97 7.83
CA PHE A 98 -15.40 -2.42 7.99
C PHE A 98 -15.81 -3.19 6.72
N PHE A 99 -16.74 -2.64 5.96
CA PHE A 99 -17.36 -3.28 4.80
C PHE A 99 -16.67 -3.02 3.46
N SER A 100 -15.63 -2.20 3.41
CA SER A 100 -14.99 -1.83 2.15
C SER A 100 -13.51 -2.15 2.14
N GLN A 101 -13.07 -2.80 1.08
CA GLN A 101 -11.64 -2.96 0.79
C GLN A 101 -11.16 -1.76 -0.04
N PRO A 102 -10.10 -1.06 0.39
CA PRO A 102 -9.56 0.05 -0.38
C PRO A 102 -9.03 -0.42 -1.74
N MET A 103 -9.09 0.45 -2.73
CA MET A 103 -8.44 0.24 -4.02
C MET A 103 -6.92 0.35 -3.86
N MET A 104 -6.17 -0.43 -4.64
CA MET A 104 -4.71 -0.55 -4.49
C MET A 104 -3.91 0.28 -5.51
N MET A 105 -4.56 1.14 -6.31
CA MET A 105 -3.92 1.85 -7.43
C MET A 105 -2.90 2.91 -6.98
N ASN A 106 -3.07 3.47 -5.77
CA ASN A 106 -2.14 4.41 -5.16
C ASN A 106 -1.09 3.74 -4.26
N VAL A 107 -1.02 2.41 -4.26
CA VAL A 107 -0.12 1.66 -3.36
C VAL A 107 1.22 1.41 -4.04
N GLU A 108 2.30 1.72 -3.34
CA GLU A 108 3.67 1.41 -3.75
C GLU A 108 4.08 -0.01 -3.33
N ARG A 109 3.70 -0.42 -2.11
CA ARG A 109 3.93 -1.76 -1.58
C ARG A 109 3.08 -2.03 -0.35
N VAL A 110 2.94 -3.29 -0.02
CA VAL A 110 2.32 -3.74 1.23
C VAL A 110 3.38 -4.47 2.05
N GLU A 111 3.59 -4.03 3.27
CA GLU A 111 4.50 -4.67 4.22
C GLU A 111 3.68 -5.40 5.30
N VAL A 112 3.91 -6.70 5.44
CA VAL A 112 3.28 -7.51 6.48
C VAL A 112 4.32 -7.86 7.52
N ILE A 113 4.13 -7.36 8.72
CA ILE A 113 4.95 -7.61 9.89
C ILE A 113 4.29 -8.73 10.68
N LYS A 114 5.00 -9.83 10.93
CA LYS A 114 4.46 -11.03 11.57
C LYS A 114 5.00 -11.15 13.00
N GLY A 115 4.11 -11.24 13.96
CA GLY A 115 4.44 -11.34 15.39
C GLY A 115 4.27 -10.01 16.12
N PRO A 116 4.73 -9.89 17.37
CA PRO A 116 4.48 -8.75 18.25
C PRO A 116 5.25 -7.47 17.87
N ALA A 117 5.26 -7.14 16.60
CA ALA A 117 5.72 -5.86 16.04
C ALA A 117 4.90 -4.68 16.53
N SER A 118 3.79 -4.98 17.14
CA SER A 118 2.82 -4.05 17.72
C SER A 118 3.43 -3.03 18.68
N MET A 119 4.53 -3.37 19.33
CA MET A 119 5.19 -2.44 20.25
C MET A 119 5.74 -1.17 19.57
N THR A 120 6.07 -1.22 18.29
CA THR A 120 6.58 -0.07 17.55
C THR A 120 5.45 0.86 17.08
N PHE A 121 4.25 0.33 16.88
CA PHE A 121 3.09 1.05 16.36
C PHE A 121 1.90 1.12 17.33
N SER A 122 2.10 0.72 18.57
CA SER A 122 1.28 0.90 19.79
C SER A 122 -0.10 0.23 19.88
N SER A 123 -0.68 -0.32 18.85
CA SER A 123 -2.09 -0.76 18.89
C SER A 123 -2.41 -2.00 18.05
N THR A 124 -1.40 -2.74 17.64
CA THR A 124 -1.61 -3.89 16.74
C THR A 124 -1.76 -5.20 17.53
N ASP A 125 -2.45 -6.17 16.92
CA ASP A 125 -2.63 -7.49 17.51
C ASP A 125 -1.31 -8.28 17.62
N ALA A 126 -1.26 -9.23 18.55
CA ALA A 126 -0.10 -10.07 18.77
C ALA A 126 0.33 -10.89 17.54
N GLY A 127 -0.58 -11.13 16.59
CA GLY A 127 -0.29 -11.81 15.34
C GLY A 127 0.57 -11.00 14.37
N GLY A 128 0.46 -9.68 14.42
CA GLY A 128 1.19 -8.79 13.53
C GLY A 128 0.34 -7.66 12.95
N SER A 129 0.88 -6.97 11.95
CA SER A 129 0.20 -5.85 11.28
C SER A 129 0.43 -5.85 9.76
N ILE A 130 -0.48 -5.21 9.05
CA ILE A 130 -0.37 -4.96 7.61
C ILE A 130 -0.22 -3.46 7.42
N ASN A 131 0.89 -3.02 6.82
CA ASN A 131 1.13 -1.62 6.51
C ASN A 131 1.09 -1.39 4.99
N ILE A 132 0.19 -0.54 4.57
CA ILE A 132 0.05 -0.11 3.18
C ILE A 132 0.89 1.15 2.98
N ILE A 133 1.87 1.09 2.10
CA ILE A 133 2.72 2.23 1.76
C ILE A 133 2.21 2.83 0.45
N THR A 134 1.84 4.09 0.49
CA THR A 134 1.34 4.82 -0.68
C THR A 134 2.48 5.32 -1.56
N LYS A 135 2.18 5.49 -2.83
CA LYS A 135 3.09 6.05 -3.82
C LYS A 135 3.39 7.52 -3.51
N LYS A 136 4.66 7.88 -3.42
CA LYS A 136 5.10 9.26 -3.16
C LYS A 136 5.35 10.04 -4.46
N PRO A 137 5.24 11.39 -4.45
CA PRO A 137 5.60 12.23 -5.58
C PRO A 137 7.06 12.06 -6.00
N LEU A 138 7.32 12.10 -7.31
CA LEU A 138 8.65 11.94 -7.90
C LEU A 138 9.21 13.27 -8.40
N LYS A 139 10.54 13.41 -8.38
CA LYS A 139 11.27 14.57 -8.97
C LYS A 139 11.35 14.52 -10.51
N THR A 140 10.84 13.45 -11.11
CA THR A 140 10.79 13.24 -12.57
C THR A 140 9.34 13.12 -13.02
N ASP A 141 9.02 13.69 -14.17
CA ASP A 141 7.70 13.54 -14.77
C ASP A 141 7.46 12.08 -15.15
N ARG A 142 6.34 11.54 -14.70
CA ARG A 142 5.86 10.22 -15.09
C ARG A 142 4.35 10.26 -15.21
N LYS A 143 3.86 9.67 -16.31
CA LYS A 143 2.44 9.51 -16.58
C LYS A 143 2.19 8.05 -16.93
N GLU A 144 1.30 7.43 -16.22
CA GLU A 144 0.94 6.03 -16.43
C GLU A 144 -0.58 5.92 -16.52
N VAL A 145 -1.04 5.19 -17.52
CA VAL A 145 -2.46 4.87 -17.73
C VAL A 145 -2.56 3.36 -17.82
N SER A 146 -3.43 2.78 -17.04
CA SER A 146 -3.73 1.36 -17.12
C SER A 146 -5.22 1.11 -17.28
N LEU A 147 -5.54 0.12 -18.11
CA LEU A 147 -6.90 -0.36 -18.32
C LEU A 147 -6.89 -1.88 -18.31
N SER A 148 -7.74 -2.46 -17.49
CA SER A 148 -7.91 -3.91 -17.40
C SER A 148 -9.38 -4.26 -17.61
N VAL A 149 -9.62 -5.32 -18.37
CA VAL A 149 -10.95 -5.86 -18.62
C VAL A 149 -10.95 -7.32 -18.19
N GLY A 150 -11.97 -7.73 -17.46
CA GLY A 150 -12.06 -9.07 -16.88
C GLY A 150 -13.43 -9.70 -17.07
N SER A 151 -13.58 -10.90 -16.52
CA SER A 151 -14.85 -11.61 -16.47
C SER A 151 -15.93 -10.80 -15.75
N TYR A 152 -17.17 -11.17 -15.95
CA TYR A 152 -18.34 -10.52 -15.33
C TYR A 152 -18.45 -9.03 -15.62
N GLN A 153 -18.08 -8.60 -16.83
CA GLN A 153 -18.10 -7.19 -17.26
C GLN A 153 -17.24 -6.29 -16.37
N THR A 154 -16.17 -6.84 -15.80
CA THR A 154 -15.27 -6.05 -14.96
C THR A 154 -14.38 -5.16 -15.82
N VAL A 155 -14.38 -3.87 -15.49
CA VAL A 155 -13.49 -2.86 -16.07
C VAL A 155 -12.81 -2.13 -14.93
N VAL A 156 -11.49 -2.06 -14.99
CA VAL A 156 -10.66 -1.35 -14.02
C VAL A 156 -9.75 -0.39 -14.77
N GLY A 157 -9.88 0.90 -14.48
CA GLY A 157 -9.03 1.96 -15.03
C GLY A 157 -8.23 2.65 -13.93
N ALA A 158 -6.97 2.95 -14.19
CA ALA A 158 -6.16 3.75 -13.30
C ALA A 158 -5.28 4.75 -14.05
N LEU A 159 -5.11 5.94 -13.44
CA LEU A 159 -4.20 6.99 -13.89
C LEU A 159 -3.24 7.30 -12.75
N ASP A 160 -1.97 7.44 -13.06
CA ASP A 160 -0.91 7.80 -12.11
C ASP A 160 -0.03 8.89 -12.75
N PHE A 161 -0.20 10.11 -12.31
CA PHE A 161 0.52 11.28 -12.80
C PHE A 161 1.36 11.86 -11.67
N THR A 162 2.65 12.05 -11.90
CA THR A 162 3.56 12.63 -10.92
C THR A 162 4.65 13.45 -11.58
N GLY A 163 5.16 14.43 -10.87
CA GLY A 163 6.26 15.26 -11.33
C GLY A 163 6.47 16.51 -10.48
N PRO A 164 7.45 17.34 -10.84
CA PRO A 164 7.68 18.62 -10.20
C PRO A 164 6.70 19.69 -10.71
N LEU A 165 6.19 20.51 -9.79
CA LEU A 165 5.37 21.69 -10.12
C LEU A 165 6.22 22.93 -10.40
N ASN A 166 7.50 22.93 -10.00
CA ASN A 166 8.39 24.06 -10.20
C ASN A 166 9.76 23.62 -10.78
N LYS A 167 10.47 24.56 -11.37
CA LYS A 167 11.80 24.31 -12.00
C LYS A 167 12.86 23.85 -11.00
N SER A 168 12.77 24.28 -9.76
CA SER A 168 13.69 23.88 -8.68
C SER A 168 13.42 22.49 -8.13
N LYS A 169 12.34 21.83 -8.57
CA LYS A 169 11.90 20.48 -8.13
C LYS A 169 11.73 20.38 -6.61
N THR A 170 11.39 21.48 -5.96
CA THR A 170 11.13 21.53 -4.52
C THR A 170 9.66 21.31 -4.20
N LEU A 171 8.75 21.56 -5.14
CA LEU A 171 7.33 21.29 -5.01
C LEU A 171 6.95 20.18 -6.00
N LEU A 172 6.46 19.06 -5.45
CA LEU A 172 6.16 17.86 -6.20
C LEU A 172 4.68 17.50 -6.05
N TYR A 173 4.11 16.88 -7.06
CA TYR A 173 2.74 16.36 -7.01
C TYR A 173 2.69 14.90 -7.43
N ARG A 174 1.68 14.21 -6.97
CA ARG A 174 1.20 12.94 -7.52
C ARG A 174 -0.32 12.90 -7.46
N LEU A 175 -0.94 12.46 -8.52
CA LEU A 175 -2.37 12.25 -8.62
C LEU A 175 -2.62 10.82 -9.08
N ASN A 176 -3.23 10.03 -8.22
CA ASN A 176 -3.72 8.71 -8.57
C ASN A 176 -5.24 8.77 -8.68
N LEU A 177 -5.75 8.34 -9.82
CA LEU A 177 -7.19 8.16 -10.05
C LEU A 177 -7.47 6.70 -10.31
N GLY A 178 -8.59 6.21 -9.80
CA GLY A 178 -9.03 4.84 -9.99
C GLY A 178 -10.51 4.75 -10.30
N TYR A 179 -10.86 3.84 -11.19
CA TYR A 179 -12.23 3.47 -11.50
C TYR A 179 -12.34 1.96 -11.56
N GLU A 180 -13.36 1.42 -10.96
CA GLU A 180 -13.71 0.01 -11.05
C GLU A 180 -15.21 -0.14 -11.20
N ASN A 181 -15.61 -0.93 -12.18
CA ASN A 181 -16.98 -1.36 -12.37
C ASN A 181 -16.98 -2.82 -12.78
N GLY A 182 -17.84 -3.63 -12.17
CA GLY A 182 -17.95 -5.04 -12.49
C GLY A 182 -19.11 -5.70 -11.79
N LYS A 183 -19.49 -6.85 -12.32
CA LYS A 183 -20.45 -7.77 -11.69
C LYS A 183 -19.72 -8.87 -10.94
N SER A 184 -20.44 -9.76 -10.30
CA SER A 184 -19.95 -10.95 -9.64
C SER A 184 -20.48 -12.20 -10.33
N PHE A 185 -19.91 -13.35 -10.00
CA PHE A 185 -20.50 -14.65 -10.32
C PHE A 185 -21.83 -14.91 -9.57
N ARG A 186 -22.12 -14.09 -8.56
CA ARG A 186 -23.39 -14.13 -7.81
C ARG A 186 -24.37 -13.14 -8.41
N ASP A 187 -25.62 -13.57 -8.53
CA ASP A 187 -26.69 -12.69 -8.99
C ASP A 187 -26.89 -11.51 -8.03
N LEU A 188 -27.27 -10.36 -8.59
CA LEU A 188 -27.54 -9.11 -7.87
C LEU A 188 -26.32 -8.49 -7.16
N GLN A 189 -25.14 -9.09 -7.27
CA GLN A 189 -23.93 -8.52 -6.70
C GLN A 189 -23.13 -7.77 -7.78
N PHE A 190 -22.94 -6.49 -7.57
CA PHE A 190 -22.13 -5.63 -8.42
C PHE A 190 -21.21 -4.76 -7.59
N LYS A 191 -20.18 -4.24 -8.23
CA LYS A 191 -19.20 -3.37 -7.61
C LYS A 191 -18.96 -2.15 -8.49
N LYS A 192 -19.05 -0.96 -7.92
CA LYS A 192 -18.69 0.28 -8.56
C LYS A 192 -17.93 1.14 -7.57
N ALA A 193 -16.70 1.52 -7.91
CA ALA A 193 -15.84 2.26 -7.02
C ALA A 193 -15.03 3.32 -7.79
N TYR A 194 -14.76 4.42 -7.12
CA TYR A 194 -13.91 5.50 -7.59
C TYR A 194 -12.86 5.79 -6.52
N MET A 195 -11.69 6.19 -6.96
CA MET A 195 -10.61 6.63 -6.09
C MET A 195 -10.01 7.92 -6.66
N ILE A 196 -9.81 8.89 -5.79
CA ILE A 196 -9.07 10.11 -6.08
C ILE A 196 -8.09 10.30 -4.93
N ALA A 197 -6.80 10.18 -5.20
CA ALA A 197 -5.75 10.26 -4.18
C ALA A 197 -4.66 11.24 -4.63
N PRO A 198 -4.85 12.55 -4.39
CA PRO A 198 -3.83 13.55 -4.62
C PRO A 198 -2.81 13.58 -3.49
N THR A 199 -1.56 13.78 -3.85
CA THR A 199 -0.44 13.99 -2.91
C THR A 199 0.38 15.18 -3.37
N ILE A 200 0.72 16.06 -2.45
CA ILE A 200 1.63 17.19 -2.66
C ILE A 200 2.76 17.07 -1.68
N ALA A 201 4.00 17.23 -2.15
CA ALA A 201 5.19 17.22 -1.30
C ALA A 201 6.03 18.47 -1.53
N TYR A 202 6.45 19.08 -0.44
CA TYR A 202 7.41 20.19 -0.42
C TYR A 202 8.75 19.69 0.11
N VAL A 203 9.77 19.69 -0.75
CA VAL A 203 11.11 19.15 -0.49
C VAL A 203 12.14 20.24 -0.78
N PRO A 204 12.30 21.24 0.10
CA PRO A 204 13.22 22.36 -0.12
C PRO A 204 14.69 21.92 -0.12
N ASN A 205 15.03 20.87 0.60
CA ASN A 205 16.38 20.31 0.71
C ASN A 205 16.32 18.81 1.06
N GLU A 206 17.46 18.14 1.12
CA GLU A 206 17.55 16.70 1.40
C GLU A 206 17.12 16.29 2.83
N LYS A 207 17.05 17.24 3.74
CA LYS A 207 16.71 16.99 5.15
C LYS A 207 15.25 17.25 5.49
N THR A 208 14.51 17.92 4.59
CA THR A 208 13.14 18.35 4.85
C THR A 208 12.20 17.83 3.77
N ASN A 209 11.20 17.09 4.20
CA ASN A 209 10.13 16.61 3.34
C ASN A 209 8.80 16.78 4.09
N ILE A 210 7.92 17.62 3.56
CA ILE A 210 6.58 17.85 4.07
C ILE A 210 5.60 17.37 3.01
N SER A 211 4.78 16.37 3.32
CA SER A 211 3.82 15.81 2.38
C SER A 211 2.41 15.84 2.93
N PHE A 212 1.46 16.16 2.06
CA PHE A 212 0.04 16.10 2.30
C PHE A 212 -0.58 15.05 1.38
N GLU A 213 -1.29 14.09 1.96
CA GLU A 213 -1.96 13.01 1.27
C GLU A 213 -3.45 13.04 1.63
N PHE A 214 -4.31 12.82 0.63
CA PHE A 214 -5.76 12.77 0.77
C PHE A 214 -6.30 11.45 0.24
#